data_652f96e58c11bab258a146f702b0f44e
#
_entry.id   652f96e58c11bab258a146f702b0f44e
#
_cell.length_a   1.000
_cell.length_b   1.000
_cell.length_c   1.000
_cell.angle_alpha   90.00
_cell.angle_beta   90.00
_cell.angle_gamma   90.00
#
_symmetry.space_group_name_H-M   'P 1'
#
loop_
_entity.id
_entity.type
_entity.pdbx_description
1 polymer ?
#
loop_
_entity_poly.entity_id
_entity_poly.type
_entity_poly.pdbx_seq_one_letter_code
_entity_poly.pdbx_strand_id
1 'polypeptide(L)'
;TLGADVPFFLRGRNAWVEGVGEQITPLTGAATLPPARFIVLKPQAGLDTGKIFSNPSLQRATKLATIAGFAADHYGFGHNDLQPVASSLCPEIQSAIAFLGQQGFAAKMTGSGSAVFAKIEQTTCIASTAWQSKVCENLQKHPLLEWAQD
;
A
#
# COMPACT_ATOMS: atom_id res chain seq x y z
N THR A 1 22.64 6.75 7.18
CA THR A 1 21.56 7.33 6.33
C THR A 1 20.21 6.89 6.85
N LEU A 2 19.28 7.83 6.98
CA LEU A 2 17.89 7.54 7.26
C LEU A 2 17.26 6.85 6.03
N GLY A 3 16.18 6.05 6.24
CA GLY A 3 15.54 5.31 5.15
C GLY A 3 14.91 6.21 4.07
N ALA A 4 14.65 5.63 2.90
CA ALA A 4 14.09 6.34 1.73
C ALA A 4 12.71 6.97 2.00
N ASP A 5 11.93 6.40 2.90
CA ASP A 5 10.57 6.87 3.22
C ASP A 5 10.54 8.09 4.17
N VAL A 6 11.68 8.42 4.82
CA VAL A 6 11.74 9.52 5.81
C VAL A 6 11.31 10.86 5.23
N PRO A 7 11.73 11.29 4.02
CA PRO A 7 11.30 12.55 3.44
C PRO A 7 9.78 12.65 3.27
N PHE A 8 9.12 11.54 2.88
CA PHE A 8 7.67 11.47 2.76
C PHE A 8 6.97 11.70 4.12
N PHE A 9 7.44 11.02 5.17
CA PHE A 9 6.85 11.17 6.50
C PHE A 9 7.07 12.56 7.09
N LEU A 10 8.23 13.17 6.87
CA LEU A 10 8.51 14.56 7.28
C LEU A 10 7.59 15.55 6.57
N ARG A 11 7.23 15.28 5.32
CA ARG A 11 6.28 16.11 4.58
C ARG A 11 4.85 15.98 5.12
N GLY A 12 4.51 14.84 5.66
CA GLY A 12 3.28 14.57 6.41
C GLY A 12 1.97 14.77 5.64
N ARG A 13 2.01 14.72 4.31
CA ARG A 13 0.83 14.83 3.41
C ARG A 13 0.93 13.82 2.29
N ASN A 14 -0.22 13.47 1.71
CA ASN A 14 -0.27 12.59 0.55
C ASN A 14 0.53 13.18 -0.61
N ALA A 15 1.34 12.34 -1.24
CA ALA A 15 2.24 12.74 -2.31
C ALA A 15 2.41 11.62 -3.34
N TRP A 16 2.71 12.01 -4.55
CA TRP A 16 3.28 11.14 -5.57
C TRP A 16 4.78 11.07 -5.36
N VAL A 17 5.31 9.86 -5.27
CA VAL A 17 6.72 9.63 -4.95
C VAL A 17 7.36 8.82 -6.07
N GLU A 18 8.50 9.29 -6.57
CA GLU A 18 9.27 8.68 -7.64
C GLU A 18 10.75 8.53 -7.25
N GLY A 19 11.51 7.86 -8.11
CA GLY A 19 12.91 7.56 -7.84
C GLY A 19 13.06 6.48 -6.76
N VAL A 20 13.97 6.70 -5.82
CA VAL A 20 14.13 5.87 -4.61
C VAL A 20 13.43 6.49 -3.38
N GLY A 21 12.49 7.43 -3.60
CA GLY A 21 11.76 8.13 -2.55
C GLY A 21 12.09 9.61 -2.42
N GLU A 22 13.02 10.13 -3.23
CA GLU A 22 13.53 11.50 -3.16
C GLU A 22 12.67 12.51 -3.95
N GLN A 23 11.96 12.06 -4.99
CA GLN A 23 11.14 12.92 -5.81
C GLN A 23 9.69 12.91 -5.28
N ILE A 24 9.34 13.95 -4.54
CA ILE A 24 8.05 14.04 -3.84
C ILE A 24 7.23 15.17 -4.43
N THR A 25 6.13 14.83 -5.13
CA THR A 25 5.17 15.76 -5.69
C THR A 25 3.88 15.74 -4.87
N PRO A 26 3.43 16.86 -4.28
CA PRO A 26 2.16 16.92 -3.56
C PRO A 26 0.98 16.53 -4.45
N LEU A 27 0.06 15.73 -3.93
CA LEU A 27 -1.20 15.44 -4.60
C LEU A 27 -2.15 16.64 -4.44
N THR A 28 -2.55 17.24 -5.57
CA THR A 28 -3.45 18.40 -5.61
C THR A 28 -4.52 18.23 -6.68
N GLY A 29 -5.58 19.04 -6.61
CA GLY A 29 -6.66 19.01 -7.59
C GLY A 29 -7.28 17.63 -7.74
N ALA A 30 -7.41 17.15 -8.98
CA ALA A 30 -7.98 15.84 -9.31
C ALA A 30 -7.19 14.64 -8.74
N ALA A 31 -5.91 14.82 -8.41
CA ALA A 31 -5.08 13.77 -7.81
C ALA A 31 -5.24 13.69 -6.28
N THR A 32 -5.97 14.60 -5.64
CA THR A 32 -6.21 14.55 -4.19
C THR A 32 -6.97 13.28 -3.82
N LEU A 33 -6.45 12.50 -2.86
CA LEU A 33 -7.10 11.28 -2.40
C LEU A 33 -8.42 11.59 -1.68
N PRO A 34 -9.56 11.07 -2.15
CA PRO A 34 -10.80 11.17 -1.40
C PRO A 34 -10.72 10.34 -0.09
N PRO A 35 -11.53 10.66 0.94
CA PRO A 35 -11.65 9.81 2.11
C PRO A 35 -12.08 8.39 1.72
N ALA A 36 -11.44 7.39 2.30
CA ALA A 36 -11.76 5.99 2.06
C ALA A 36 -11.42 5.12 3.27
N ARG A 37 -12.15 4.01 3.40
CA ARG A 37 -11.93 3.01 4.44
C ARG A 37 -11.29 1.77 3.83
N PHE A 38 -10.47 1.12 4.63
CA PHE A 38 -9.72 -0.07 4.22
C PHE A 38 -9.81 -1.13 5.30
N ILE A 39 -9.90 -2.37 4.86
CA ILE A 39 -9.53 -3.52 5.68
C ILE A 39 -8.08 -3.86 5.41
N VAL A 40 -7.31 -4.07 6.46
CA VAL A 40 -5.94 -4.56 6.40
C VAL A 40 -5.89 -5.92 7.06
N LEU A 41 -5.35 -6.91 6.36
CA LEU A 41 -5.07 -8.25 6.87
C LEU A 41 -3.55 -8.40 6.97
N LYS A 42 -3.05 -8.87 8.12
CA LYS A 42 -1.63 -9.11 8.35
C LYS A 42 -1.38 -10.61 8.53
N PRO A 43 -0.79 -11.30 7.53
CA PRO A 43 -0.23 -12.63 7.71
C PRO A 43 0.79 -12.67 8.85
N GLN A 44 0.87 -13.79 9.56
CA GLN A 44 1.81 -13.92 10.67
C GLN A 44 3.25 -14.04 10.18
N ALA A 45 3.45 -14.63 9.02
CA ALA A 45 4.77 -14.75 8.42
C ALA A 45 5.38 -13.39 8.11
N GLY A 46 6.60 -13.18 8.56
CA GLY A 46 7.44 -12.06 8.15
C GLY A 46 8.10 -12.32 6.80
N LEU A 47 8.35 -11.26 6.05
CA LEU A 47 9.11 -11.32 4.80
C LEU A 47 10.42 -10.55 4.95
N ASP A 48 11.47 -11.15 4.40
CA ASP A 48 12.76 -10.47 4.23
C ASP A 48 12.70 -9.64 2.94
N THR A 49 12.63 -8.33 3.08
CA THR A 49 12.58 -7.38 1.97
C THR A 49 13.79 -7.52 1.05
N GLY A 50 14.98 -7.81 1.60
CA GLY A 50 16.19 -8.04 0.81
C GLY A 50 16.06 -9.23 -0.12
N LYS A 51 15.43 -10.33 0.34
CA LYS A 51 15.17 -11.51 -0.50
C LYS A 51 14.21 -11.21 -1.65
N ILE A 52 13.24 -10.33 -1.44
CA ILE A 52 12.31 -9.92 -2.50
C ILE A 52 13.07 -9.12 -3.56
N PHE A 53 13.84 -8.10 -3.15
CA PHE A 53 14.57 -7.24 -4.07
C PHE A 53 15.71 -7.96 -4.81
N SER A 54 16.33 -8.97 -4.22
CA SER A 54 17.36 -9.80 -4.86
C SER A 54 16.82 -10.92 -5.73
N ASN A 55 15.50 -11.15 -5.73
CA ASN A 55 14.88 -12.25 -6.47
C ASN A 55 15.01 -12.03 -7.99
N PRO A 56 15.51 -13.02 -8.76
CA PRO A 56 15.66 -12.90 -10.21
C PRO A 56 14.32 -12.80 -10.96
N SER A 57 13.23 -13.27 -10.36
CA SER A 57 11.88 -13.18 -10.94
C SER A 57 11.20 -11.83 -10.69
N LEU A 58 11.85 -10.89 -9.99
CA LEU A 58 11.29 -9.57 -9.75
C LEU A 58 11.19 -8.78 -11.06
N GLN A 59 9.96 -8.38 -11.39
CA GLN A 59 9.68 -7.52 -12.54
C GLN A 59 10.27 -6.12 -12.31
N ARG A 60 11.17 -5.68 -13.20
CA ARG A 60 11.85 -4.37 -13.09
C ARG A 60 11.61 -3.45 -14.29
N ALA A 61 10.84 -3.93 -15.28
CA ALA A 61 10.58 -3.22 -16.54
C ALA A 61 9.11 -2.86 -16.71
N THR A 62 8.40 -2.64 -15.61
CA THR A 62 7.01 -2.19 -15.62
C THR A 62 6.93 -0.76 -16.18
N LYS A 63 5.90 -0.48 -16.97
CA LYS A 63 5.65 0.87 -17.47
C LYS A 63 5.51 1.85 -16.31
N LEU A 64 6.11 3.01 -16.46
CA LEU A 64 5.98 4.09 -15.48
C LEU A 64 4.51 4.45 -15.28
N ALA A 65 4.12 4.52 -14.04
CA ALA A 65 2.83 5.05 -13.63
C ALA A 65 2.77 6.57 -13.89
N THR A 66 1.57 7.11 -14.04
CA THR A 66 1.38 8.56 -14.23
C THR A 66 0.38 9.11 -13.22
N ILE A 67 0.58 10.35 -12.78
CA ILE A 67 -0.36 11.05 -11.89
C ILE A 67 -1.76 11.14 -12.53
N ALA A 68 -1.86 11.32 -13.85
CA ALA A 68 -3.13 11.37 -14.56
C ALA A 68 -3.87 10.01 -14.50
N GLY A 69 -3.16 8.90 -14.68
CA GLY A 69 -3.73 7.56 -14.53
C GLY A 69 -4.20 7.29 -13.10
N PHE A 70 -3.41 7.72 -12.11
CA PHE A 70 -3.79 7.64 -10.71
C PHE A 70 -5.04 8.49 -10.39
N ALA A 71 -5.11 9.72 -10.90
CA ALA A 71 -6.25 10.61 -10.68
C ALA A 71 -7.56 10.10 -11.31
N ALA A 72 -7.49 9.24 -12.33
CA ALA A 72 -8.66 8.60 -12.94
C ALA A 72 -9.26 7.49 -12.06
N ASP A 73 -8.44 6.79 -11.29
CA ASP A 73 -8.86 5.73 -10.38
C ASP A 73 -7.90 5.61 -9.19
N HIS A 74 -8.10 6.44 -8.18
CA HIS A 74 -7.20 6.55 -7.03
C HIS A 74 -6.91 5.23 -6.31
N TYR A 75 -7.88 4.34 -6.23
CA TYR A 75 -7.77 3.13 -5.40
C TYR A 75 -7.66 1.82 -6.20
N GLY A 76 -8.12 1.81 -7.46
CA GLY A 76 -7.91 0.70 -8.37
C GLY A 76 -6.59 0.79 -9.14
N PHE A 77 -6.04 2.02 -9.26
CA PHE A 77 -4.82 2.30 -10.00
C PHE A 77 -3.60 1.50 -9.53
N GLY A 78 -2.78 1.12 -10.50
CA GLY A 78 -1.47 0.53 -10.26
C GLY A 78 -1.51 -0.92 -9.74
N HIS A 79 -0.34 -1.49 -9.64
CA HIS A 79 -0.09 -2.80 -9.08
C HIS A 79 1.22 -2.77 -8.29
N ASN A 80 1.48 -3.81 -7.53
CA ASN A 80 2.70 -3.93 -6.74
C ASN A 80 3.61 -5.00 -7.36
N ASP A 81 4.69 -4.60 -8.00
CA ASP A 81 5.65 -5.51 -8.65
C ASP A 81 6.33 -6.48 -7.68
N LEU A 82 6.37 -6.15 -6.39
CA LEU A 82 6.90 -7.03 -5.35
C LEU A 82 5.92 -8.15 -5.00
N GLN A 83 4.62 -7.97 -5.23
CA GLN A 83 3.58 -8.91 -4.79
C GLN A 83 3.74 -10.33 -5.35
N PRO A 84 4.05 -10.57 -6.64
CA PRO A 84 4.24 -11.93 -7.15
C PRO A 84 5.36 -12.67 -6.44
N VAL A 85 6.51 -12.00 -6.25
CA VAL A 85 7.66 -12.58 -5.54
C VAL A 85 7.33 -12.79 -4.07
N ALA A 86 6.75 -11.79 -3.41
CA ALA A 86 6.36 -11.90 -2.01
C ALA A 86 5.37 -13.04 -1.78
N SER A 87 4.38 -13.22 -2.68
CA SER A 87 3.41 -14.31 -2.61
C SER A 87 4.05 -15.70 -2.82
N SER A 88 5.10 -15.79 -3.63
CA SER A 88 5.85 -17.05 -3.79
C SER A 88 6.66 -17.43 -2.54
N LEU A 89 7.17 -16.42 -1.83
CA LEU A 89 7.92 -16.61 -0.59
C LEU A 89 7.01 -16.78 0.65
N CYS A 90 5.82 -16.21 0.61
CA CYS A 90 4.81 -16.26 1.66
C CYS A 90 3.41 -16.52 1.06
N PRO A 91 3.01 -17.78 0.90
CA PRO A 91 1.69 -18.15 0.30
C PRO A 91 0.48 -17.57 1.05
N GLU A 92 0.64 -17.22 2.33
CA GLU A 92 -0.42 -16.59 3.12
C GLU A 92 -0.88 -15.26 2.53
N ILE A 93 -0.01 -14.54 1.82
CA ILE A 93 -0.37 -13.30 1.11
C ILE A 93 -1.43 -13.60 0.05
N GLN A 94 -1.20 -14.62 -0.77
CA GLN A 94 -2.15 -15.03 -1.80
C GLN A 94 -3.47 -15.52 -1.19
N SER A 95 -3.39 -16.23 -0.07
CA SER A 95 -4.57 -16.69 0.68
C SER A 95 -5.39 -15.52 1.21
N ALA A 96 -4.72 -14.48 1.75
CA ALA A 96 -5.39 -13.29 2.25
C ALA A 96 -6.04 -12.47 1.12
N ILE A 97 -5.36 -12.35 -0.03
CA ILE A 97 -5.92 -11.70 -1.24
C ILE A 97 -7.14 -12.46 -1.73
N ALA A 98 -7.05 -13.79 -1.84
CA ALA A 98 -8.16 -14.64 -2.27
C ALA A 98 -9.35 -14.57 -1.32
N PHE A 99 -9.10 -14.55 -0.01
CA PHE A 99 -10.14 -14.40 1.01
C PHE A 99 -10.93 -13.10 0.85
N LEU A 100 -10.24 -11.97 0.65
CA LEU A 100 -10.91 -10.68 0.39
C LEU A 100 -11.61 -10.67 -0.98
N GLY A 101 -11.01 -11.30 -1.99
CA GLY A 101 -11.60 -11.45 -3.32
C GLY A 101 -12.93 -12.22 -3.31
N GLN A 102 -13.03 -13.29 -2.52
CA GLN A 102 -14.28 -14.06 -2.34
C GLN A 102 -15.40 -13.23 -1.71
N GLN A 103 -15.06 -12.17 -1.00
CA GLN A 103 -16.01 -11.22 -0.42
C GLN A 103 -16.30 -10.02 -1.33
N GLY A 104 -15.81 -10.04 -2.58
CA GLY A 104 -16.04 -9.00 -3.58
C GLY A 104 -15.08 -7.80 -3.51
N PHE A 105 -13.98 -7.89 -2.73
CA PHE A 105 -13.03 -6.79 -2.59
C PHE A 105 -11.79 -6.97 -3.46
N ALA A 106 -11.40 -5.91 -4.17
CA ALA A 106 -10.13 -5.87 -4.89
C ALA A 106 -8.98 -5.64 -3.90
N ALA A 107 -8.29 -6.72 -3.54
CA ALA A 107 -7.22 -6.71 -2.56
C ALA A 107 -5.83 -6.63 -3.20
N LYS A 108 -4.90 -5.93 -2.55
CA LYS A 108 -3.50 -5.79 -2.97
C LYS A 108 -2.58 -5.91 -1.76
N MET A 109 -1.35 -6.36 -1.98
CA MET A 109 -0.29 -6.28 -0.98
C MET A 109 0.22 -4.84 -0.86
N THR A 110 0.54 -4.37 0.33
CA THR A 110 1.15 -3.07 0.55
C THR A 110 2.66 -3.19 0.78
N GLY A 111 3.42 -2.28 0.18
CA GLY A 111 4.88 -2.24 0.29
C GLY A 111 5.54 -3.57 -0.09
N SER A 112 6.52 -4.01 0.68
CA SER A 112 7.17 -5.32 0.53
C SER A 112 6.41 -6.47 1.19
N GLY A 113 5.22 -6.21 1.73
CA GLY A 113 4.39 -7.23 2.39
C GLY A 113 4.69 -7.34 3.89
N SER A 114 4.15 -8.32 4.55
CA SER A 114 3.16 -9.30 4.12
C SER A 114 1.71 -8.80 4.22
N ALA A 115 1.50 -7.54 4.64
CA ALA A 115 0.16 -6.98 4.81
C ALA A 115 -0.57 -6.83 3.47
N VAL A 116 -1.85 -7.19 3.48
CA VAL A 116 -2.78 -7.08 2.36
C VAL A 116 -3.88 -6.10 2.75
N PHE A 117 -4.31 -5.27 1.82
CA PHE A 117 -5.39 -4.33 2.06
C PHE A 117 -6.41 -4.34 0.92
N ALA A 118 -7.63 -3.95 1.24
CA ALA A 118 -8.67 -3.66 0.26
C ALA A 118 -9.48 -2.45 0.69
N LYS A 119 -9.90 -1.64 -0.27
CA LYS A 119 -10.91 -0.60 -0.02
C LYS A 119 -12.25 -1.27 0.29
N ILE A 120 -12.92 -0.80 1.33
CA ILE A 120 -14.24 -1.27 1.73
C ILE A 120 -15.23 -0.11 1.74
N GLU A 121 -16.49 -0.42 1.46
CA GLU A 121 -17.59 0.50 1.70
C GLU A 121 -18.08 0.34 3.15
N GLN A 122 -18.92 1.25 3.59
CA GLN A 122 -19.31 1.35 5.01
C GLN A 122 -19.80 0.04 5.61
N THR A 123 -19.44 -0.20 6.86
CA THR A 123 -20.03 -1.20 7.77
C THR A 123 -19.74 -2.68 7.50
N THR A 124 -18.84 -3.04 6.62
CA THR A 124 -18.49 -4.45 6.43
C THR A 124 -17.66 -4.94 7.62
N CYS A 125 -18.22 -5.83 8.41
CA CYS A 125 -17.50 -6.53 9.46
C CYS A 125 -16.84 -7.78 8.83
N ILE A 126 -15.54 -7.68 8.54
CA ILE A 126 -14.77 -8.82 8.05
C ILE A 126 -14.07 -9.44 9.27
N ALA A 127 -14.65 -10.52 9.78
CA ALA A 127 -14.00 -11.32 10.81
C ALA A 127 -13.11 -12.37 10.13
N SER A 128 -11.83 -12.36 10.45
CA SER A 128 -10.91 -13.44 10.11
C SER A 128 -10.30 -13.98 11.40
N THR A 129 -10.35 -15.29 11.56
CA THR A 129 -9.62 -15.99 12.62
C THR A 129 -8.22 -16.40 12.20
N ALA A 130 -7.94 -16.36 10.89
CA ALA A 130 -6.66 -16.77 10.32
C ALA A 130 -5.60 -15.66 10.35
N TRP A 131 -6.01 -14.38 10.32
CA TRP A 131 -5.10 -13.23 10.27
C TRP A 131 -5.52 -12.13 11.24
N GLN A 132 -4.54 -11.37 11.70
CA GLN A 132 -4.84 -10.10 12.35
C GLN A 132 -5.50 -9.17 11.33
N SER A 133 -6.62 -8.58 11.71
CA SER A 133 -7.36 -7.67 10.85
C SER A 133 -7.61 -6.33 11.52
N LYS A 134 -7.55 -5.26 10.75
CA LYS A 134 -7.87 -3.91 11.23
C LYS A 134 -8.56 -3.11 10.13
N VAL A 135 -9.64 -2.43 10.50
CA VAL A 135 -10.25 -1.41 9.65
C VAL A 135 -9.61 -0.07 9.97
N CYS A 136 -9.23 0.67 8.94
CA CYS A 136 -8.63 1.98 9.06
C CYS A 136 -9.14 2.91 7.96
N GLU A 137 -8.81 4.19 8.06
CA GLU A 137 -9.11 5.23 7.07
C GLU A 137 -7.80 5.85 6.57
N ASN A 138 -7.82 6.35 5.32
CA ASN A 138 -6.67 7.11 4.84
C ASN A 138 -6.59 8.46 5.55
N LEU A 139 -5.38 8.89 5.82
CA LEU A 139 -5.10 10.19 6.41
C LEU A 139 -4.83 11.22 5.31
N GLN A 140 -5.39 12.42 5.44
CA GLN A 140 -5.06 13.56 4.59
C GLN A 140 -3.79 14.28 5.07
N LYS A 141 -3.51 14.18 6.38
CA LYS A 141 -2.39 14.79 7.05
C LYS A 141 -1.87 13.85 8.13
N HIS A 142 -0.55 13.75 8.25
CA HIS A 142 0.07 12.96 9.30
C HIS A 142 -0.23 13.59 10.67
N PRO A 143 -0.64 12.82 11.68
CA PRO A 143 -1.02 13.37 12.99
C PRO A 143 0.10 14.16 13.68
N LEU A 144 1.36 13.81 13.42
CA LEU A 144 2.52 14.46 14.03
C LEU A 144 3.07 15.65 13.22
N LEU A 145 2.41 16.04 12.12
CA LEU A 145 2.92 17.15 11.28
C LEU A 145 3.00 18.48 12.03
N GLU A 146 2.11 18.73 12.99
CA GLU A 146 2.11 19.95 13.79
C GLU A 146 3.10 19.88 14.96
N TRP A 147 3.55 18.69 15.33
CA TRP A 147 4.46 18.45 16.45
C TRP A 147 5.90 18.90 16.15
N ALA A 148 6.26 18.99 14.88
CA ALA A 148 7.59 19.37 14.41
C ALA A 148 7.68 20.87 14.03
N GLN A 149 6.68 21.67 14.35
CA GLN A 149 6.60 23.08 13.97
C GLN A 149 6.84 24.05 15.14
N ASP A 150 7.13 23.53 16.36
CA ASP A 150 7.50 24.33 17.55
C ASP A 150 9.00 24.43 17.75
#